data_cde2e532c1572067d23004a4b2bdf19d
#
_entry.id   cde2e532c1572067d23004a4b2bdf19d
#
_cell.length_a   1.000
_cell.length_b   1.000
_cell.length_c   1.000
_cell.angle_alpha   90.00
_cell.angle_beta   90.00
_cell.angle_gamma   90.00
#
_symmetry.space_group_name_H-M   'P 1'
#
loop_
_entity.id
_entity.type
_entity.pdbx_description
1 polymer ?
#
loop_
_entity_poly.entity_id
_entity_poly.type
_entity_poly.pdbx_seq_one_letter_code
_entity_poly.pdbx_strand_id
1 'polypeptide(L)'
;MGSLWWWFAAYKCMVTYPEVYKCAMASGGNHMQELYISGWSERFMNEYDAEVWKAQNSEFDADKLQGPLLLIHGELDDNVHPAATMRLVDALIKADKDFDFLIFPNKHHLLSVDKYYQKKIFKFFAKHML
;
A
#
# COMPACT_ATOMS: atom_id res chain seq x y z
N MET A 1 15.80 -6.16 3.36
CA MET A 1 15.73 -5.51 2.03
C MET A 1 14.59 -6.13 1.26
N GLY A 2 13.56 -5.41 0.86
CA GLY A 2 12.47 -5.96 0.05
C GLY A 2 11.06 -5.58 0.49
N SER A 3 10.87 -4.41 1.08
CA SER A 3 9.55 -4.01 1.60
C SER A 3 8.56 -3.51 0.54
N LEU A 4 9.02 -2.86 -0.52
CA LEU A 4 8.20 -2.17 -1.53
C LEU A 4 7.15 -3.04 -2.21
N TRP A 5 7.58 -4.16 -2.79
CA TRP A 5 6.70 -5.10 -3.51
C TRP A 5 5.78 -5.86 -2.57
N TRP A 6 6.25 -6.21 -1.39
CA TRP A 6 5.44 -6.96 -0.43
C TRP A 6 4.23 -6.18 0.04
N TRP A 7 4.37 -4.86 0.22
CA TRP A 7 3.27 -4.01 0.65
C TRP A 7 2.23 -3.76 -0.44
N PHE A 8 2.69 -3.55 -1.68
CA PHE A 8 1.83 -3.55 -2.84
C PHE A 8 1.12 -4.90 -3.03
N ALA A 9 1.87 -6.01 -2.97
CA ALA A 9 1.33 -7.35 -3.09
C ALA A 9 0.32 -7.68 -1.99
N ALA A 10 0.56 -7.27 -0.74
CA ALA A 10 -0.37 -7.49 0.36
C ALA A 10 -1.75 -6.88 0.08
N TYR A 11 -1.78 -5.64 -0.43
CA TYR A 11 -3.03 -4.99 -0.84
C TYR A 11 -3.68 -5.73 -2.02
N LYS A 12 -2.92 -6.01 -3.08
CA LYS A 12 -3.43 -6.72 -4.27
C LYS A 12 -3.97 -8.12 -3.93
N CYS A 13 -3.29 -8.87 -3.08
CA CYS A 13 -3.77 -10.18 -2.61
C CYS A 13 -5.12 -10.04 -1.88
N MET A 14 -5.26 -9.05 -1.01
CA MET A 14 -6.49 -8.84 -0.25
C MET A 14 -7.68 -8.47 -1.14
N VAL A 15 -7.50 -7.60 -2.14
CA VAL A 15 -8.59 -7.19 -3.04
C VAL A 15 -8.92 -8.26 -4.09
N THR A 16 -7.95 -9.15 -4.40
CA THR A 16 -8.13 -10.21 -5.40
C THR A 16 -8.69 -11.49 -4.78
N TYR A 17 -8.30 -11.80 -3.54
CA TYR A 17 -8.67 -13.06 -2.86
C TYR A 17 -9.19 -12.78 -1.43
N PRO A 18 -10.31 -12.04 -1.28
CA PRO A 18 -10.83 -11.65 0.04
C PRO A 18 -11.30 -12.83 0.90
N GLU A 19 -11.60 -13.96 0.28
CA GLU A 19 -11.93 -15.22 0.97
C GLU A 19 -10.72 -15.82 1.71
N VAL A 20 -9.49 -15.51 1.25
CA VAL A 20 -8.24 -16.01 1.84
C VAL A 20 -7.63 -14.97 2.78
N TYR A 21 -7.48 -13.73 2.30
CA TYR A 21 -6.81 -12.65 3.03
C TYR A 21 -7.81 -11.79 3.79
N LYS A 22 -7.96 -12.05 5.09
CA LYS A 22 -8.99 -11.41 5.93
C LYS A 22 -8.65 -10.01 6.39
N CYS A 23 -7.37 -9.65 6.44
CA CYS A 23 -6.89 -8.30 6.69
C CYS A 23 -5.54 -8.10 6.02
N ALA A 24 -5.17 -6.86 5.75
CA ALA A 24 -3.86 -6.53 5.19
C ALA A 24 -3.27 -5.27 5.81
N MET A 25 -1.94 -5.19 5.76
CA MET A 25 -1.20 -3.97 6.10
C MET A 25 -0.22 -3.67 4.98
N ALA A 26 -0.14 -2.40 4.58
CA ALA A 26 0.83 -1.92 3.61
C ALA A 26 1.56 -0.68 4.13
N SER A 27 2.88 -0.71 4.09
CA SER A 27 3.75 0.36 4.61
C SER A 27 4.74 0.83 3.55
N GLY A 28 4.60 2.05 3.05
CA GLY A 28 5.44 2.57 1.98
C GLY A 28 5.32 1.77 0.69
N GLY A 29 4.12 1.27 0.38
CA GLY A 29 3.86 0.49 -0.83
C GLY A 29 3.82 1.35 -2.09
N ASN A 30 4.38 0.83 -3.20
CA ASN A 30 4.24 1.46 -4.51
C ASN A 30 2.84 1.16 -5.08
N HIS A 31 1.87 1.96 -4.74
CA HIS A 31 0.47 1.79 -5.16
C HIS A 31 0.16 2.42 -6.53
N MET A 32 1.11 3.17 -7.10
CA MET A 32 0.99 3.80 -8.42
C MET A 32 2.32 3.68 -9.18
N GLN A 33 2.35 2.87 -10.21
CA GLN A 33 3.59 2.49 -10.89
C GLN A 33 4.26 3.66 -11.62
N GLU A 34 3.49 4.61 -12.11
CA GLU A 34 3.98 5.82 -12.80
C GLU A 34 4.71 6.79 -11.86
N LEU A 35 4.49 6.71 -10.55
CA LEU A 35 5.18 7.54 -9.55
C LEU A 35 6.48 6.92 -9.03
N TYR A 36 6.87 5.77 -9.58
CA TYR A 36 8.11 5.12 -9.20
C TYR A 36 9.17 5.17 -10.32
N ILE A 37 10.41 4.79 -10.01
CA ILE A 37 11.53 4.82 -10.94
C ILE A 37 11.21 3.94 -12.16
N SER A 38 11.22 4.53 -13.37
CA SER A 38 10.85 3.86 -14.62
C SER A 38 11.65 2.57 -14.87
N GLY A 39 12.96 2.62 -14.69
CA GLY A 39 13.83 1.44 -14.84
C GLY A 39 13.50 0.27 -13.91
N TRP A 40 12.75 0.49 -12.83
CA TRP A 40 12.21 -0.55 -11.98
C TRP A 40 10.86 -1.05 -12.51
N SER A 41 9.94 -0.14 -12.78
CA SER A 41 8.60 -0.49 -13.25
C SER A 41 8.67 -1.20 -14.62
N GLU A 42 9.46 -0.70 -15.56
CA GLU A 42 9.68 -1.33 -16.87
C GLU A 42 10.31 -2.72 -16.78
N ARG A 43 11.22 -2.94 -15.82
CA ARG A 43 11.85 -4.26 -15.63
C ARG A 43 10.83 -5.36 -15.31
N PHE A 44 9.74 -5.02 -14.63
CA PHE A 44 8.75 -6.01 -14.17
C PHE A 44 7.46 -5.99 -14.99
N MET A 45 7.18 -4.90 -15.70
CA MET A 45 5.95 -4.72 -16.47
C MET A 45 6.18 -4.50 -17.97
N ASN A 46 7.44 -4.61 -18.44
CA ASN A 46 7.90 -4.23 -19.78
C ASN A 46 7.78 -2.72 -20.07
N GLU A 47 8.00 -2.35 -21.35
CA GLU A 47 7.82 -0.97 -21.82
C GLU A 47 6.44 -0.42 -21.39
N TYR A 48 6.36 0.89 -21.27
CA TYR A 48 5.13 1.55 -20.85
C TYR A 48 3.97 1.23 -21.79
N ASP A 49 3.01 0.51 -21.27
CA ASP A 49 1.69 0.30 -21.83
C ASP A 49 0.65 0.82 -20.84
N ALA A 50 -0.11 1.83 -21.23
CA ALA A 50 -1.02 2.54 -20.34
C ALA A 50 -2.08 1.62 -19.72
N GLU A 51 -2.57 0.62 -20.46
CA GLU A 51 -3.59 -0.31 -19.94
C GLU A 51 -2.99 -1.31 -18.96
N VAL A 52 -1.79 -1.84 -19.27
CA VAL A 52 -1.07 -2.78 -18.38
C VAL A 52 -0.68 -2.08 -17.08
N TRP A 53 -0.12 -0.88 -17.16
CA TRP A 53 0.34 -0.13 -15.99
C TRP A 53 -0.84 0.31 -15.13
N LYS A 54 -1.90 0.81 -15.74
CA LYS A 54 -3.14 1.17 -15.07
C LYS A 54 -3.75 -0.01 -14.30
N ALA A 55 -3.76 -1.21 -14.89
CA ALA A 55 -4.28 -2.41 -14.24
C ALA A 55 -3.48 -2.80 -12.97
N GLN A 56 -2.23 -2.35 -12.85
CA GLN A 56 -1.39 -2.57 -11.66
C GLN A 56 -1.59 -1.51 -10.58
N ASN A 57 -2.13 -0.34 -10.89
CA ASN A 57 -2.35 0.70 -9.90
C ASN A 57 -3.44 0.31 -8.92
N SER A 58 -3.16 0.46 -7.63
CA SER A 58 -4.04 0.02 -6.55
C SER A 58 -5.34 0.83 -6.46
N GLU A 59 -5.35 2.07 -6.95
CA GLU A 59 -6.52 2.95 -6.91
C GLU A 59 -7.71 2.39 -7.70
N PHE A 60 -7.46 1.62 -8.77
CA PHE A 60 -8.52 1.03 -9.61
C PHE A 60 -9.16 -0.23 -9.03
N ASP A 61 -8.62 -0.74 -7.92
CA ASP A 61 -9.19 -1.88 -7.20
C ASP A 61 -9.77 -1.47 -5.83
N ALA A 62 -9.89 -0.18 -5.55
CA ALA A 62 -10.33 0.32 -4.25
C ALA A 62 -11.74 -0.16 -3.87
N ASP A 63 -12.63 -0.25 -4.84
CA ASP A 63 -14.00 -0.74 -4.68
C ASP A 63 -14.07 -2.21 -4.25
N LYS A 64 -13.03 -3.00 -4.54
CA LYS A 64 -12.95 -4.43 -4.20
C LYS A 64 -12.52 -4.71 -2.76
N LEU A 65 -12.12 -3.70 -2.00
CA LEU A 65 -11.72 -3.87 -0.60
C LEU A 65 -12.89 -4.39 0.24
N GLN A 66 -12.72 -5.53 0.91
CA GLN A 66 -13.76 -6.19 1.72
C GLN A 66 -13.40 -6.40 3.20
N GLY A 67 -12.18 -6.12 3.60
CA GLY A 67 -11.73 -6.36 4.98
C GLY A 67 -10.85 -5.24 5.52
N PRO A 68 -10.42 -5.34 6.79
CA PRO A 68 -9.59 -4.35 7.44
C PRO A 68 -8.26 -4.13 6.71
N LEU A 69 -7.97 -2.88 6.39
CA LEU A 69 -6.73 -2.43 5.75
C LEU A 69 -6.06 -1.38 6.65
N LEU A 70 -4.76 -1.55 6.89
CA LEU A 70 -3.91 -0.54 7.52
C LEU A 70 -2.87 -0.04 6.51
N LEU A 71 -2.97 1.23 6.15
CA LEU A 71 -1.96 1.92 5.33
C LEU A 71 -1.05 2.75 6.23
N ILE A 72 0.26 2.62 6.03
CA ILE A 72 1.27 3.43 6.75
C ILE A 72 2.25 4.00 5.73
N HIS A 73 2.66 5.27 5.91
CA HIS A 73 3.69 5.88 5.07
C HIS A 73 4.55 6.86 5.87
N GLY A 74 5.82 6.98 5.52
CA GLY A 74 6.69 8.04 6.03
C GLY A 74 6.47 9.33 5.24
N GLU A 75 6.32 10.46 5.94
CA GLU A 75 6.09 11.76 5.29
C GLU A 75 7.24 12.16 4.36
N LEU A 76 8.48 11.86 4.76
CA LEU A 76 9.70 12.18 4.02
C LEU A 76 10.25 10.97 3.24
N ASP A 77 9.38 10.06 2.82
CA ASP A 77 9.79 8.90 2.03
C ASP A 77 10.30 9.35 0.65
N ASP A 78 11.61 9.24 0.47
CA ASP A 78 12.35 9.60 -0.74
C ASP A 78 12.57 8.43 -1.70
N ASN A 79 12.14 7.24 -1.31
CA ASN A 79 12.18 6.04 -2.14
C ASN A 79 10.84 5.80 -2.85
N VAL A 80 9.75 5.74 -2.08
CA VAL A 80 8.39 5.64 -2.62
C VAL A 80 7.63 6.89 -2.24
N HIS A 81 7.35 7.72 -3.23
CA HIS A 81 6.70 8.99 -2.96
C HIS A 81 5.35 8.82 -2.27
N PRO A 82 5.08 9.52 -1.14
CA PRO A 82 3.82 9.37 -0.39
C PRO A 82 2.56 9.60 -1.22
N ALA A 83 2.66 10.35 -2.34
CA ALA A 83 1.55 10.56 -3.26
C ALA A 83 0.97 9.26 -3.82
N ALA A 84 1.77 8.19 -3.97
CA ALA A 84 1.28 6.89 -4.42
C ALA A 84 0.25 6.30 -3.43
N THR A 85 0.53 6.40 -2.13
CA THR A 85 -0.42 5.98 -1.09
C THR A 85 -1.61 6.93 -1.00
N MET A 86 -1.40 8.25 -1.15
CA MET A 86 -2.50 9.23 -1.12
C MET A 86 -3.51 9.05 -2.26
N ARG A 87 -3.06 8.60 -3.45
CA ARG A 87 -3.95 8.21 -4.54
C ARG A 87 -4.85 7.04 -4.17
N LEU A 88 -4.28 6.02 -3.52
CA LEU A 88 -5.07 4.90 -3.02
C LEU A 88 -6.05 5.34 -1.93
N VAL A 89 -5.62 6.19 -0.99
CA VAL A 89 -6.48 6.75 0.07
C VAL A 89 -7.68 7.50 -0.53
N ASP A 90 -7.44 8.37 -1.52
CA ASP A 90 -8.51 9.10 -2.22
C ASP A 90 -9.51 8.15 -2.90
N ALA A 91 -9.00 7.09 -3.57
CA ALA A 91 -9.84 6.10 -4.21
C ALA A 91 -10.68 5.28 -3.21
N LEU A 92 -10.09 4.91 -2.06
CA LEU A 92 -10.81 4.21 -0.99
C LEU A 92 -11.92 5.07 -0.37
N ILE A 93 -11.66 6.36 -0.16
CA ILE A 93 -12.67 7.31 0.32
C ILE A 93 -13.82 7.43 -0.69
N LYS A 94 -13.51 7.60 -1.97
CA LYS A 94 -14.52 7.69 -3.05
C LYS A 94 -15.35 6.40 -3.20
N ALA A 95 -14.75 5.26 -2.88
CA ALA A 95 -15.42 3.95 -2.89
C ALA A 95 -16.16 3.64 -1.57
N ASP A 96 -16.23 4.59 -0.63
CA ASP A 96 -16.86 4.45 0.68
C ASP A 96 -16.33 3.24 1.49
N LYS A 97 -14.99 3.06 1.48
CA LYS A 97 -14.33 1.96 2.19
C LYS A 97 -13.79 2.40 3.54
N ASP A 98 -13.95 1.54 4.54
CA ASP A 98 -13.35 1.74 5.86
C ASP A 98 -11.92 1.18 5.89
N PHE A 99 -10.97 1.99 6.39
CA PHE A 99 -9.56 1.63 6.49
C PHE A 99 -8.84 2.50 7.54
N ASP A 100 -7.76 1.96 8.09
CA ASP A 100 -6.84 2.72 8.95
C ASP A 100 -5.73 3.34 8.10
N PHE A 101 -5.41 4.62 8.33
CA PHE A 101 -4.30 5.30 7.69
C PHE A 101 -3.43 6.06 8.69
N LEU A 102 -2.10 5.92 8.57
CA LEU A 102 -1.15 6.61 9.44
C LEU A 102 0.05 7.14 8.64
N ILE A 103 0.21 8.46 8.66
CA ILE A 103 1.45 9.13 8.23
C ILE A 103 2.38 9.26 9.43
N PHE A 104 3.65 8.89 9.24
CA PHE A 104 4.72 9.13 10.20
C PHE A 104 5.45 10.44 9.87
N PRO A 105 5.23 11.51 10.65
CA PRO A 105 5.91 12.78 10.42
C PRO A 105 7.42 12.66 10.56
N ASN A 106 8.16 13.35 9.70
CA ASN A 106 9.63 13.39 9.72
C ASN A 106 10.31 12.02 9.59
N LYS A 107 9.65 11.03 9.00
CA LYS A 107 10.22 9.70 8.76
C LYS A 107 10.33 9.38 7.28
N HIS A 108 11.43 8.72 6.93
CA HIS A 108 11.71 8.18 5.60
C HIS A 108 11.10 6.79 5.40
N HIS A 109 11.54 6.08 4.36
CA HIS A 109 10.99 4.78 3.95
C HIS A 109 11.06 3.67 5.02
N LEU A 110 12.16 3.60 5.79
CA LEU A 110 12.40 2.53 6.76
C LEU A 110 11.74 2.81 8.12
N LEU A 111 10.50 2.39 8.28
CA LEU A 111 9.73 2.54 9.52
C LEU A 111 9.85 1.36 10.48
N SER A 112 10.36 0.21 10.02
CA SER A 112 10.35 -1.05 10.79
C SER A 112 11.10 -1.01 12.12
N VAL A 113 12.05 -0.08 12.28
CA VAL A 113 12.80 0.12 13.53
C VAL A 113 12.08 0.99 14.56
N ASP A 114 11.00 1.64 14.16
CA ASP A 114 10.24 2.54 15.04
C ASP A 114 9.32 1.72 15.96
N LYS A 115 9.43 1.96 17.28
CA LYS A 115 8.65 1.22 18.28
C LYS A 115 7.15 1.48 18.19
N TYR A 116 6.75 2.70 17.81
CA TYR A 116 5.34 3.03 17.64
C TYR A 116 4.75 2.32 16.42
N TYR A 117 5.52 2.25 15.31
CA TYR A 117 5.17 1.48 14.13
C TYR A 117 4.91 0.01 14.46
N GLN A 118 5.85 -0.65 15.16
CA GLN A 118 5.70 -2.04 15.58
C GLN A 118 4.45 -2.26 16.46
N LYS A 119 4.23 -1.35 17.43
CA LYS A 119 3.05 -1.38 18.29
C LYS A 119 1.73 -1.20 17.52
N LYS A 120 1.71 -0.31 16.53
CA LYS A 120 0.51 -0.08 15.69
C LYS A 120 0.17 -1.33 14.88
N ILE A 121 1.16 -1.97 14.26
CA ILE A 121 0.98 -3.21 13.52
C ILE A 121 0.46 -4.33 14.42
N PHE A 122 1.11 -4.53 15.56
CA PHE A 122 0.69 -5.57 16.51
C PHE A 122 -0.76 -5.38 16.95
N LYS A 123 -1.15 -4.15 17.29
CA LYS A 123 -2.53 -3.83 17.68
C LYS A 123 -3.53 -4.07 16.55
N PHE A 124 -3.16 -3.74 15.32
CA PHE A 124 -4.01 -3.96 14.16
C PHE A 124 -4.29 -5.45 13.95
N PHE A 125 -3.24 -6.28 13.90
CA PHE A 125 -3.43 -7.72 13.74
C PHE A 125 -4.09 -8.40 14.94
N ALA A 126 -3.77 -7.97 16.17
CA ALA A 126 -4.46 -8.49 17.35
C ALA A 126 -5.96 -8.19 17.34
N LYS A 127 -6.37 -7.05 16.80
CA LYS A 127 -7.79 -6.68 16.68
C LYS A 127 -8.54 -7.49 15.62
N HIS A 128 -7.86 -7.87 14.52
CA HIS A 128 -8.53 -8.41 13.32
C HIS A 128 -8.26 -9.89 13.05
N MET A 129 -7.31 -10.51 13.75
CA MET A 129 -6.94 -11.92 13.58
C MET A 129 -7.12 -12.77 14.84
N LEU A 130 -7.28 -12.17 16.01
CA LEU A 130 -7.51 -12.84 17.30
C LEU A 130 -8.91 -12.55 17.79
#